data_484f8e311abe9d389bf12184e46b3209
#
_entry.id   484f8e311abe9d389bf12184e46b3209
#
_cell.length_a   1.000
_cell.length_b   1.000
_cell.length_c   1.000
_cell.angle_alpha   90.00
_cell.angle_beta   90.00
_cell.angle_gamma   90.00
#
_symmetry.space_group_name_H-M   'P 1'
#
loop_
_entity.id
_entity.type
_entity.pdbx_description
1 polymer ?
#
loop_
_entity_poly.entity_id
_entity_poly.type
_entity_poly.pdbx_seq_one_letter_code
_entity_poly.pdbx_strand_id
1 'polypeptide(L)'
;MESIDKINDEEIEFSILKDLPLSFVKGNMFLPLRIQDNELTAAVSDNRGVFALRDLARKLNLKPHPLQAEEKIILDAINTF
;
A
#
# COMPACT_ATOMS: atom_id res chain seq x y z
N MET A 1 11.48 -0.55 -10.21
CA MET A 1 10.52 -0.17 -9.16
C MET A 1 11.24 0.66 -8.11
N GLU A 2 10.67 1.78 -7.74
CA GLU A 2 11.22 2.59 -6.66
C GLU A 2 11.15 1.84 -5.36
N SER A 3 12.12 2.08 -4.48
CA SER A 3 12.12 1.47 -3.16
C SER A 3 12.19 2.53 -2.08
N ILE A 4 11.60 2.21 -0.93
CA ILE A 4 11.61 3.07 0.25
C ILE A 4 12.06 2.25 1.44
N ASP A 5 12.75 2.89 2.37
CA ASP A 5 13.24 2.23 3.59
C ASP A 5 12.51 2.72 4.84
N LYS A 6 11.51 3.57 4.67
CA LYS A 6 10.76 4.13 5.79
C LYS A 6 9.37 4.54 5.32
N ILE A 7 8.37 4.30 6.18
CA ILE A 7 6.99 4.74 5.98
C ILE A 7 6.63 5.66 7.13
N ASN A 8 6.29 6.91 6.81
CA ASN A 8 5.83 7.88 7.80
C ASN A 8 4.32 7.77 7.97
N ASP A 9 3.83 7.84 9.19
CA ASP A 9 2.39 7.80 9.47
C ASP A 9 1.63 8.89 8.72
N GLU A 10 2.27 10.04 8.51
CA GLU A 10 1.68 11.16 7.79
C GLU A 10 1.43 10.88 6.32
N GLU A 11 2.15 9.92 5.74
CA GLU A 11 2.02 9.56 4.34
C GLU A 11 0.84 8.63 4.10
N ILE A 12 0.28 8.06 5.16
CA ILE A 12 -0.75 7.04 5.03
C ILE A 12 -2.12 7.69 4.92
N GLU A 13 -2.83 7.33 3.86
CA GLU A 13 -4.18 7.81 3.62
C GLU A 13 -5.18 6.91 4.36
N PHE A 14 -5.56 7.30 5.57
CA PHE A 14 -6.46 6.49 6.40
C PHE A 14 -7.81 6.24 5.74
N SER A 15 -8.27 7.16 4.91
CA SER A 15 -9.55 7.01 4.24
C SER A 15 -9.57 5.80 3.30
N ILE A 16 -8.42 5.44 2.74
CA ILE A 16 -8.31 4.26 1.88
C ILE A 16 -8.34 2.99 2.74
N LEU A 17 -7.57 2.99 3.83
CA LEU A 17 -7.45 1.83 4.73
C LEU A 17 -8.75 1.49 5.42
N LYS A 18 -9.56 2.48 5.69
CA LYS A 18 -10.83 2.34 6.39
C LYS A 18 -11.75 1.30 5.73
N ASP A 19 -11.70 1.22 4.41
CA ASP A 19 -12.58 0.34 3.65
C ASP A 19 -11.93 -0.99 3.29
N LEU A 20 -10.69 -1.23 3.73
CA LEU A 20 -9.95 -2.45 3.42
C LEU A 20 -9.86 -3.37 4.63
N PRO A 21 -10.14 -4.68 4.46
CA PRO A 21 -9.91 -5.62 5.55
C PRO A 21 -8.42 -5.69 5.91
N LEU A 22 -8.12 -5.73 7.20
CA LEU A 22 -6.74 -5.84 7.67
C LEU A 22 -6.08 -7.12 7.15
N SER A 23 -6.84 -8.21 7.05
CA SER A 23 -6.35 -9.47 6.52
C SER A 23 -5.88 -9.36 5.06
N PHE A 24 -6.56 -8.53 4.27
CA PHE A 24 -6.17 -8.30 2.89
C PHE A 24 -4.83 -7.56 2.81
N VAL A 25 -4.67 -6.52 3.63
CA VAL A 25 -3.45 -5.72 3.68
C VAL A 25 -2.27 -6.56 4.17
N LYS A 26 -2.44 -7.27 5.29
CA LYS A 26 -1.40 -8.13 5.85
C LYS A 26 -1.09 -9.34 4.97
N GLY A 27 -2.11 -9.97 4.43
CA GLY A 27 -1.95 -11.17 3.64
C GLY A 27 -1.20 -10.95 2.33
N ASN A 28 -1.28 -9.75 1.79
CA ASN A 28 -0.61 -9.40 0.54
C ASN A 28 0.62 -8.51 0.75
N MET A 29 0.94 -8.17 1.98
CA MET A 29 2.05 -7.26 2.32
C MET A 29 2.00 -6.01 1.46
N PHE A 30 0.88 -5.32 1.51
CA PHE A 30 0.63 -4.16 0.70
C PHE A 30 -0.04 -3.10 1.59
N LEU A 31 0.48 -1.88 1.53
CA LEU A 31 -0.04 -0.79 2.35
C LEU A 31 -0.30 0.43 1.48
N PRO A 32 -1.57 0.79 1.22
CA PRO A 32 -1.87 2.01 0.48
C PRO A 32 -1.38 3.23 1.23
N LEU A 33 -0.68 4.12 0.55
CA LEU A 33 -0.11 5.31 1.15
C LEU A 33 -0.89 6.56 0.80
N ARG A 34 -1.19 6.76 -0.49
CA ARG A 34 -1.88 7.97 -0.92
C ARG A 34 -2.47 7.83 -2.30
N ILE A 35 -3.40 8.72 -2.61
CA ILE A 35 -3.93 8.89 -3.96
C ILE A 35 -3.57 10.30 -4.39
N GLN A 36 -2.88 10.43 -5.51
CA GLN A 36 -2.44 11.71 -6.04
C GLN A 36 -2.32 11.61 -7.56
N ASP A 37 -2.83 12.60 -8.27
CA ASP A 37 -2.73 12.66 -9.74
C ASP A 37 -3.23 11.40 -10.45
N ASN A 38 -4.35 10.85 -9.98
CA ASN A 38 -4.94 9.61 -10.50
C ASN A 38 -4.07 8.39 -10.29
N GLU A 39 -3.13 8.45 -9.36
CA GLU A 39 -2.28 7.32 -8.99
C GLU A 39 -2.55 6.88 -7.55
N LEU A 40 -2.62 5.57 -7.37
CA LEU A 40 -2.67 4.96 -6.05
C LEU A 40 -1.26 4.45 -5.73
N THR A 41 -0.62 5.12 -4.78
CA THR A 41 0.73 4.74 -4.33
C THR A 41 0.61 3.82 -3.13
N ALA A 42 1.32 2.72 -3.16
CA ALA A 42 1.32 1.76 -2.06
C ALA A 42 2.69 1.14 -1.87
N ALA A 43 3.02 0.82 -0.62
CA ALA A 43 4.22 0.07 -0.29
C ALA A 43 3.94 -1.41 -0.46
N VAL A 44 4.86 -2.13 -1.11
CA VAL A 44 4.72 -3.58 -1.38
C VAL A 44 6.07 -4.25 -1.12
N SER A 45 6.05 -5.48 -0.61
CA SER A 45 7.29 -6.21 -0.36
C SER A 45 7.63 -7.19 -1.49
N ASP A 46 6.61 -7.69 -2.19
CA ASP A 46 6.79 -8.66 -3.28
C ASP A 46 5.62 -8.58 -4.26
N ASN A 47 5.57 -9.55 -5.18
CA ASN A 47 4.57 -9.57 -6.24
C ASN A 47 3.13 -9.68 -5.73
N ARG A 48 2.91 -10.28 -4.57
CA ARG A 48 1.56 -10.36 -3.99
C ARG A 48 0.99 -8.96 -3.77
N GLY A 49 1.84 -8.08 -3.22
CA GLY A 49 1.45 -6.69 -2.99
C GLY A 49 1.21 -5.93 -4.30
N VAL A 50 2.05 -6.19 -5.30
CA VAL A 50 1.87 -5.55 -6.61
C VAL A 50 0.54 -5.94 -7.23
N PHE A 51 0.17 -7.22 -7.20
CA PHE A 51 -1.09 -7.68 -7.75
C PHE A 51 -2.28 -7.12 -6.97
N ALA A 52 -2.19 -7.07 -5.63
CA ALA A 52 -3.23 -6.50 -4.80
C ALA A 52 -3.43 -5.02 -5.11
N LEU A 53 -2.33 -4.29 -5.26
CA LEU A 53 -2.36 -2.88 -5.61
C LEU A 53 -3.03 -2.66 -6.97
N ARG A 54 -2.68 -3.49 -7.95
CA ARG A 54 -3.25 -3.36 -9.30
C ARG A 54 -4.75 -3.63 -9.29
N ASP A 55 -5.20 -4.62 -8.53
CA ASP A 55 -6.62 -4.92 -8.41
C ASP A 55 -7.39 -3.77 -7.75
N LEU A 56 -6.83 -3.23 -6.67
CA LEU A 56 -7.47 -2.12 -5.97
C LEU A 56 -7.51 -0.87 -6.84
N ALA A 57 -6.40 -0.56 -7.50
CA ALA A 57 -6.33 0.60 -8.38
C ALA A 57 -7.35 0.51 -9.50
N ARG A 58 -7.53 -0.69 -10.06
CA ARG A 58 -8.52 -0.93 -11.12
C ARG A 58 -9.93 -0.64 -10.61
N LYS A 59 -10.26 -1.11 -9.42
CA LYS A 59 -11.58 -0.88 -8.82
C LYS A 59 -11.85 0.59 -8.57
N LEU A 60 -10.81 1.34 -8.24
CA LEU A 60 -10.91 2.77 -7.97
C LEU A 60 -10.68 3.62 -9.22
N ASN A 61 -10.43 2.99 -10.34
CA ASN A 61 -10.15 3.68 -11.62
C ASN A 61 -8.90 4.56 -11.53
N LEU A 62 -7.87 4.04 -10.87
CA LEU A 62 -6.60 4.73 -10.65
C LEU A 62 -5.45 3.95 -11.28
N LYS A 63 -4.32 4.60 -11.44
CA LYS A 63 -3.09 3.96 -11.88
C LYS A 63 -2.33 3.43 -10.67
N PRO A 64 -1.79 2.21 -10.72
CA PRO A 64 -1.00 1.68 -9.62
C PRO A 64 0.41 2.27 -9.62
N HIS A 65 0.90 2.64 -8.45
CA HIS A 65 2.27 3.13 -8.27
C HIS A 65 2.91 2.40 -7.11
N PRO A 66 3.55 1.24 -7.34
CA PRO A 66 4.16 0.48 -6.26
C PRO A 66 5.50 1.05 -5.82
N LEU A 67 5.72 1.05 -4.51
CA LEU A 67 7.01 1.38 -3.90
C LEU A 67 7.48 0.16 -3.14
N GLN A 68 8.65 -0.35 -3.44
CA GLN A 68 9.15 -1.53 -2.76
C GLN A 68 9.63 -1.19 -1.36
N ALA A 69 9.20 -1.96 -0.37
CA ALA A 69 9.62 -1.82 1.02
C ALA A 69 9.81 -3.20 1.63
N GLU A 70 10.69 -3.30 2.61
CA GLU A 70 10.87 -4.56 3.32
C GLU A 70 9.60 -4.92 4.07
N GLU A 71 9.34 -6.22 4.18
CA GLU A 71 8.16 -6.74 4.85
C GLU A 71 8.04 -6.21 6.28
N LYS A 72 9.17 -6.14 7.00
CA LYS A 72 9.19 -5.61 8.36
C LYS A 72 8.71 -4.17 8.43
N ILE A 73 9.11 -3.35 7.47
CA ILE A 73 8.71 -1.94 7.42
C ILE A 73 7.21 -1.82 7.22
N ILE A 74 6.66 -2.65 6.32
CA ILE A 74 5.23 -2.67 6.05
C ILE A 74 4.45 -3.15 7.28
N LEU A 75 4.90 -4.23 7.90
CA LEU A 75 4.24 -4.78 9.09
C LEU A 75 4.27 -3.79 10.25
N ASP A 76 5.40 -3.12 10.48
CA ASP A 76 5.50 -2.13 11.54
C ASP A 76 4.52 -0.99 11.31
N ALA A 77 4.38 -0.55 10.07
CA ALA A 77 3.43 0.51 9.74
C ALA A 77 1.98 0.04 9.93
N ILE A 78 1.66 -1.18 9.52
CA ILE A 78 0.33 -1.75 9.71
C ILE A 78 -0.01 -1.86 11.20
N ASN A 79 0.95 -2.28 12.01
CA ASN A 79 0.72 -2.47 13.44
C ASN A 79 0.57 -1.17 14.22
N THR A 80 0.84 -0.03 13.59
CA THR A 80 0.67 1.29 14.20
C THR A 80 -0.81 1.73 14.21
N PHE A 81 -1.64 1.06 13.46
CA PHE A 81 -3.07 1.43 13.34
C PHE A 81 -3.95 0.76 14.38
#